data_031040a3ece5bc5b8cccf9615a181ee5
#
_entry.id   031040a3ece5bc5b8cccf9615a181ee5
#
_cell.length_a   1.000
_cell.length_b   1.000
_cell.length_c   1.000
_cell.angle_alpha   90.00
_cell.angle_beta   90.00
_cell.angle_gamma   90.00
#
_symmetry.space_group_name_H-M   'P 1'
#
loop_
_entity.id
_entity.type
_entity.pdbx_description
1 polymer ?
#
loop_
_entity_poly.entity_id
_entity_poly.type
_entity_poly.pdbx_seq_one_letter_code
_entity_poly.pdbx_strand_id
1 'polypeptide(L)'
;KFKSISDFINRVNPKSINKLQMEGLVKSGCFDSIFDNRKILYENIPNIIQNSKTIFENKIQNQTSLFSDETHKVSYLMNEKNSEKWTNEEELAKEFESLGFYISSHPLNSYKNLLEQYNVKLFKDFEEGSANESSVVGTIMSVKEKKTSKGTPFAIIKFSDLSKVYELFLFSEILELNRSQLIEGKSFILTVIKDKENEENPTITKVSNWTDYGWRDSHNFRDYFGDAN
;
A
#
# COMPACT_ATOMS: atom_id res chain seq x y z
N LYS A 1 2.57 25.27 6.09
CA LYS A 1 3.32 24.10 5.62
C LYS A 1 4.56 23.95 6.51
N PHE A 2 4.94 22.71 6.88
CA PHE A 2 6.18 22.43 7.60
C PHE A 2 7.36 22.48 6.63
N LYS A 3 8.51 22.98 7.12
CA LYS A 3 9.74 23.15 6.32
C LYS A 3 10.76 22.03 6.55
N SER A 4 10.68 21.36 7.71
CA SER A 4 11.56 20.25 8.12
C SER A 4 10.89 19.45 9.24
N ILE A 5 11.47 18.31 9.58
CA ILE A 5 11.03 17.52 10.74
C ILE A 5 11.26 18.31 12.05
N SER A 6 12.34 19.08 12.13
CA SER A 6 12.58 19.97 13.29
C SER A 6 11.50 21.05 13.41
N ASP A 7 11.06 21.66 12.29
CA ASP A 7 9.94 22.62 12.29
C ASP A 7 8.63 21.97 12.76
N PHE A 8 8.37 20.73 12.30
CA PHE A 8 7.23 19.94 12.74
C PHE A 8 7.26 19.72 14.27
N ILE A 9 8.37 19.20 14.81
CA ILE A 9 8.56 18.91 16.24
C ILE A 9 8.40 20.18 17.08
N ASN A 10 8.92 21.31 16.61
CA ASN A 10 8.86 22.58 17.34
C ASN A 10 7.45 23.21 17.39
N ARG A 11 6.58 22.88 16.45
CA ARG A 11 5.25 23.50 16.30
C ARG A 11 4.11 22.63 16.75
N VAL A 12 4.28 21.30 16.70
CA VAL A 12 3.23 20.37 17.09
C VAL A 12 3.30 20.07 18.58
N ASN A 13 2.15 20.13 19.25
CA ASN A 13 2.06 19.76 20.65
C ASN A 13 2.26 18.24 20.80
N PRO A 14 3.28 17.78 21.56
CA PRO A 14 3.55 16.35 21.73
C PRO A 14 2.43 15.56 22.41
N LYS A 15 1.49 16.25 23.09
CA LYS A 15 0.28 15.61 23.65
C LYS A 15 -0.76 15.28 22.60
N SER A 16 -0.69 15.90 21.41
CA SER A 16 -1.63 15.71 20.32
C SER A 16 -1.19 14.63 19.32
N ILE A 17 0.02 14.06 19.51
CA ILE A 17 0.57 13.03 18.62
C ILE A 17 1.14 11.89 19.45
N ASN A 18 0.67 10.68 19.19
CA ASN A 18 1.21 9.46 19.76
C ASN A 18 2.05 8.69 18.72
N LYS A 19 2.68 7.59 19.18
CA LYS A 19 3.53 6.73 18.32
C LYS A 19 2.77 6.20 17.11
N LEU A 20 1.57 5.67 17.31
CA LEU A 20 0.76 5.08 16.24
C LEU A 20 0.37 6.12 15.17
N GLN A 21 0.00 7.32 15.60
CA GLN A 21 -0.31 8.42 14.68
C GLN A 21 0.92 8.85 13.87
N MET A 22 2.09 8.93 14.54
CA MET A 22 3.34 9.27 13.86
C MET A 22 3.74 8.19 12.85
N GLU A 23 3.60 6.91 13.20
CA GLU A 23 3.81 5.78 12.29
C GLU A 23 2.89 5.88 11.06
N GLY A 24 1.61 6.17 11.26
CA GLY A 24 0.65 6.36 10.18
C GLY A 24 1.04 7.51 9.24
N LEU A 25 1.45 8.67 9.79
CA LEU A 25 1.91 9.81 8.99
C LEU A 25 3.17 9.49 8.17
N VAL A 26 4.12 8.74 8.74
CA VAL A 26 5.34 8.35 8.03
C VAL A 26 5.03 7.33 6.94
N LYS A 27 4.29 6.28 7.25
CA LYS A 27 3.89 5.24 6.31
C LYS A 27 3.12 5.80 5.11
N SER A 28 2.26 6.79 5.35
CA SER A 28 1.45 7.44 4.31
C SER A 28 2.20 8.47 3.46
N GLY A 29 3.50 8.72 3.73
CA GLY A 29 4.30 9.68 2.97
C GLY A 29 4.02 11.15 3.28
N CYS A 30 3.36 11.46 4.40
CA CYS A 30 3.03 12.85 4.76
C CYS A 30 4.24 13.76 4.92
N PHE A 31 5.42 13.19 5.10
CA PHE A 31 6.67 13.93 5.29
C PHE A 31 7.56 13.97 4.04
N ASP A 32 7.22 13.29 2.94
CA ASP A 32 8.09 13.15 1.75
C ASP A 32 8.55 14.49 1.17
N SER A 33 7.71 15.52 1.29
CA SER A 33 8.07 16.87 0.81
C SER A 33 9.15 17.58 1.63
N ILE A 34 9.50 17.07 2.83
CA ILE A 34 10.48 17.64 3.75
C ILE A 34 11.55 16.65 4.19
N PHE A 35 11.29 15.35 3.99
CA PHE A 35 12.23 14.27 4.28
C PHE A 35 11.84 13.02 3.45
N ASP A 36 12.68 12.63 2.50
CA ASP A 36 12.37 11.66 1.44
C ASP A 36 12.72 10.19 1.76
N ASN A 37 13.22 9.90 2.98
CA ASN A 37 13.49 8.54 3.43
C ASN A 37 12.56 8.12 4.55
N ARG A 38 11.44 7.51 4.18
CA ARG A 38 10.41 7.05 5.12
C ARG A 38 10.94 6.03 6.13
N LYS A 39 11.88 5.14 5.71
CA LYS A 39 12.46 4.10 6.58
C LYS A 39 13.21 4.69 7.75
N ILE A 40 14.13 5.63 7.48
CA ILE A 40 14.88 6.33 8.54
C ILE A 40 13.92 7.05 9.49
N LEU A 41 12.95 7.77 8.93
CA LEU A 41 12.00 8.51 9.73
C LEU A 41 11.19 7.57 10.62
N TYR A 42 10.76 6.43 10.10
CA TYR A 42 10.01 5.41 10.82
C TYR A 42 10.82 4.82 12.00
N GLU A 43 12.08 4.46 11.75
CA GLU A 43 12.97 3.89 12.77
C GLU A 43 13.29 4.90 13.89
N ASN A 44 13.27 6.19 13.56
CA ASN A 44 13.56 7.27 14.51
C ASN A 44 12.32 7.85 15.21
N ILE A 45 11.11 7.35 14.98
CA ILE A 45 9.88 7.84 15.64
C ILE A 45 10.00 7.95 17.17
N PRO A 46 10.55 6.96 17.90
CA PRO A 46 10.70 7.08 19.36
C PRO A 46 11.53 8.28 19.76
N ASN A 47 12.64 8.53 19.07
CA ASN A 47 13.54 9.64 19.32
C ASN A 47 12.87 11.00 18.99
N ILE A 48 12.12 11.04 17.88
CA ILE A 48 11.37 12.22 17.45
C ILE A 48 10.33 12.60 18.50
N ILE A 49 9.56 11.65 19.01
CA ILE A 49 8.55 11.88 20.04
C ILE A 49 9.21 12.34 21.35
N GLN A 50 10.30 11.70 21.75
CA GLN A 50 11.02 12.09 22.98
C GLN A 50 11.57 13.51 22.88
N ASN A 51 12.21 13.86 21.76
CA ASN A 51 12.73 15.21 21.54
C ASN A 51 11.61 16.26 21.52
N SER A 52 10.45 15.93 20.91
CA SER A 52 9.28 16.80 20.92
C SER A 52 8.79 17.12 22.34
N LYS A 53 8.77 16.11 23.23
CA LYS A 53 8.39 16.29 24.64
C LYS A 53 9.38 17.19 25.38
N THR A 54 10.67 16.93 25.24
CA THR A 54 11.73 17.73 25.88
C THR A 54 11.67 19.19 25.43
N ILE A 55 11.52 19.45 24.14
CA ILE A 55 11.40 20.82 23.61
C ILE A 55 10.15 21.51 24.17
N PHE A 56 9.04 20.80 24.26
CA PHE A 56 7.80 21.37 24.78
C PHE A 56 7.89 21.68 26.27
N GLU A 57 8.49 20.81 27.08
CA GLU A 57 8.72 21.01 28.53
C GLU A 57 9.64 22.19 28.79
N ASN A 58 10.75 22.31 28.04
CA ASN A 58 11.67 23.44 28.14
C ASN A 58 10.98 24.76 27.80
N LYS A 59 10.09 24.80 26.80
CA LYS A 59 9.30 26.01 26.50
C LYS A 59 8.35 26.41 27.61
N ILE A 60 7.71 25.45 28.28
CA ILE A 60 6.79 25.75 29.41
C ILE A 60 7.55 26.28 30.62
N GLN A 61 8.74 25.75 30.88
CA GLN A 61 9.54 26.14 32.04
C GLN A 61 10.30 27.44 31.83
N ASN A 62 10.16 28.15 30.71
CA ASN A 62 10.95 29.33 30.31
C ASN A 62 12.47 29.13 30.48
N GLN A 63 12.92 27.87 30.52
CA GLN A 63 14.34 27.56 30.54
C GLN A 63 14.86 27.70 29.11
N THR A 64 15.49 28.85 28.83
CA THR A 64 16.34 28.99 27.65
C THR A 64 17.50 28.03 27.87
N SER A 65 17.45 26.86 27.19
CA SER A 65 18.58 25.96 27.19
C SER A 65 19.79 26.71 26.66
N LEU A 66 20.84 26.81 27.49
CA LEU A 66 22.15 27.37 27.10
C LEU A 66 22.78 26.55 25.95
N PHE A 67 22.19 25.41 25.60
CA PHE A 67 22.56 24.53 24.49
C PHE A 67 21.46 24.59 23.43
N SER A 68 21.52 25.60 22.57
CA SER A 68 20.69 25.78 21.38
C SER A 68 20.89 24.66 20.31
N ASP A 69 21.58 23.59 20.68
CA ASP A 69 21.97 22.49 19.79
C ASP A 69 20.98 21.31 19.71
N GLU A 70 19.82 21.37 20.39
CA GLU A 70 18.85 20.25 20.31
C GLU A 70 18.18 20.13 18.94
N THR A 71 18.07 21.22 18.17
CA THR A 71 17.67 21.17 16.78
C THR A 71 18.70 20.45 15.91
N HIS A 72 19.98 20.50 16.27
CA HIS A 72 21.05 19.76 15.63
C HIS A 72 20.98 18.25 15.92
N LYS A 73 20.50 17.81 17.09
CA LYS A 73 20.38 16.38 17.42
C LYS A 73 19.39 15.64 16.52
N VAL A 74 18.26 16.24 16.16
CA VAL A 74 17.30 15.64 15.23
C VAL A 74 17.90 15.58 13.83
N SER A 75 18.62 16.60 13.42
CA SER A 75 19.36 16.64 12.15
C SER A 75 20.50 15.62 12.12
N TYR A 76 21.19 15.38 13.26
CA TYR A 76 22.29 14.43 13.35
C TYR A 76 21.81 12.96 13.29
N LEU A 77 20.69 12.65 13.93
CA LEU A 77 20.07 11.31 13.88
C LEU A 77 19.54 10.96 12.48
N MET A 78 19.29 11.97 11.66
CA MET A 78 18.80 11.82 10.29
C MET A 78 19.91 11.95 9.22
N ASN A 79 21.14 12.23 9.63
CA ASN A 79 22.28 12.42 8.71
C ASN A 79 22.95 11.13 8.24
N GLU A 80 22.37 9.97 8.46
CA GLU A 80 22.81 8.73 7.85
C GLU A 80 22.47 8.73 6.35
N LYS A 81 23.30 9.46 5.59
CA LYS A 81 23.22 9.58 4.13
C LYS A 81 23.32 8.25 3.36
N ASN A 82 23.57 7.15 4.04
CA ASN A 82 23.79 5.82 3.45
C ASN A 82 22.78 4.76 3.91
N SER A 83 21.71 5.10 4.60
CA SER A 83 20.73 4.09 4.97
C SER A 83 19.82 3.78 3.78
N GLU A 84 19.60 2.49 3.57
CA GLU A 84 18.68 1.97 2.57
C GLU A 84 17.30 2.60 2.74
N LYS A 85 16.68 2.99 1.63
CA LYS A 85 15.26 3.33 1.59
C LYS A 85 14.43 2.05 1.53
N TRP A 86 13.19 2.13 1.94
CA TRP A 86 12.24 1.09 1.56
C TRP A 86 12.18 0.97 0.03
N THR A 87 12.02 -0.25 -0.44
CA THR A 87 11.70 -0.47 -1.84
C THR A 87 10.32 0.12 -2.16
N ASN A 88 10.04 0.36 -3.44
CA ASN A 88 8.72 0.87 -3.84
C ASN A 88 7.58 -0.06 -3.38
N GLU A 89 7.81 -1.38 -3.40
CA GLU A 89 6.83 -2.37 -2.92
C GLU A 89 6.61 -2.27 -1.42
N GLU A 90 7.69 -2.10 -0.63
CA GLU A 90 7.58 -1.89 0.81
C GLU A 90 6.87 -0.58 1.14
N GLU A 91 7.18 0.51 0.43
CA GLU A 91 6.49 1.79 0.63
C GLU A 91 5.00 1.68 0.36
N LEU A 92 4.60 1.03 -0.74
CA LEU A 92 3.20 0.79 -1.08
C LEU A 92 2.51 -0.11 -0.06
N ALA A 93 3.18 -1.16 0.42
CA ALA A 93 2.64 -2.04 1.45
C ALA A 93 2.40 -1.28 2.77
N LYS A 94 3.35 -0.40 3.18
CA LYS A 94 3.22 0.46 4.36
C LYS A 94 2.14 1.52 4.21
N GLU A 95 2.03 2.12 3.03
CA GLU A 95 0.97 3.07 2.70
C GLU A 95 -0.40 2.42 2.79
N PHE A 96 -0.56 1.24 2.19
CA PHE A 96 -1.79 0.46 2.25
C PHE A 96 -2.14 0.03 3.70
N GLU A 97 -1.16 -0.46 4.48
CA GLU A 97 -1.33 -0.80 5.89
C GLU A 97 -1.88 0.37 6.70
N SER A 98 -1.43 1.59 6.39
CA SER A 98 -1.79 2.81 7.11
C SER A 98 -3.14 3.40 6.69
N LEU A 99 -3.44 3.39 5.39
CA LEU A 99 -4.56 4.12 4.79
C LEU A 99 -5.69 3.21 4.28
N GLY A 100 -5.37 1.95 3.97
CA GLY A 100 -6.29 1.04 3.30
C GLY A 100 -6.46 1.30 1.80
N PHE A 101 -5.63 2.17 1.21
CA PHE A 101 -5.59 2.46 -0.24
C PHE A 101 -4.23 3.04 -0.63
N TYR A 102 -3.96 3.11 -1.95
CA TYR A 102 -2.71 3.62 -2.50
C TYR A 102 -2.84 5.07 -2.93
N ILE A 103 -1.85 5.93 -2.61
CA ILE A 103 -1.77 7.34 -2.99
C ILE A 103 -0.60 7.61 -3.92
N SER A 104 0.61 7.15 -3.54
CA SER A 104 1.84 7.49 -4.23
C SER A 104 1.97 6.79 -5.59
N SER A 105 1.55 5.54 -5.67
CA SER A 105 1.55 4.73 -6.87
C SER A 105 0.59 3.55 -6.69
N HIS A 106 0.40 2.72 -7.72
CA HIS A 106 -0.39 1.49 -7.64
C HIS A 106 0.51 0.28 -7.89
N PRO A 107 0.35 -0.86 -7.17
CA PRO A 107 1.18 -2.04 -7.36
C PRO A 107 1.22 -2.53 -8.81
N LEU A 108 0.11 -2.41 -9.54
CA LEU A 108 0.00 -2.81 -10.93
C LEU A 108 0.81 -1.97 -11.93
N ASN A 109 1.35 -0.82 -11.51
CA ASN A 109 2.20 -0.01 -12.40
C ASN A 109 3.45 -0.77 -12.84
N SER A 110 4.01 -1.61 -11.97
CA SER A 110 5.17 -2.46 -12.27
C SER A 110 4.86 -3.54 -13.33
N TYR A 111 3.59 -3.87 -13.53
CA TYR A 111 3.15 -4.96 -14.42
C TYR A 111 2.52 -4.48 -15.72
N LYS A 112 2.54 -3.18 -16.02
CA LYS A 112 1.83 -2.58 -17.16
C LYS A 112 2.15 -3.23 -18.50
N ASN A 113 3.44 -3.46 -18.78
CA ASN A 113 3.89 -4.10 -20.02
C ASN A 113 3.38 -5.55 -20.16
N LEU A 114 3.27 -6.27 -19.04
CA LEU A 114 2.75 -7.63 -19.03
C LEU A 114 1.25 -7.66 -19.26
N LEU A 115 0.51 -6.76 -18.65
CA LEU A 115 -0.94 -6.65 -18.86
C LEU A 115 -1.25 -6.46 -20.35
N GLU A 116 -0.48 -5.62 -21.04
CA GLU A 116 -0.59 -5.43 -22.48
C GLU A 116 -0.21 -6.69 -23.26
N GLN A 117 0.92 -7.32 -22.92
CA GLN A 117 1.40 -8.54 -23.60
C GLN A 117 0.40 -9.71 -23.53
N TYR A 118 -0.26 -9.88 -22.39
CA TYR A 118 -1.23 -10.96 -22.18
C TYR A 118 -2.68 -10.53 -22.42
N ASN A 119 -2.89 -9.33 -22.96
CA ASN A 119 -4.22 -8.78 -23.26
C ASN A 119 -5.17 -8.81 -22.05
N VAL A 120 -4.62 -8.55 -20.86
CA VAL A 120 -5.39 -8.44 -19.63
C VAL A 120 -5.98 -7.04 -19.53
N LYS A 121 -7.29 -6.97 -19.36
CA LYS A 121 -8.02 -5.69 -19.34
C LYS A 121 -8.03 -5.05 -17.95
N LEU A 122 -8.16 -3.74 -17.92
CA LEU A 122 -8.61 -3.04 -16.73
C LEU A 122 -10.12 -3.27 -16.53
N PHE A 123 -10.57 -3.25 -15.30
CA PHE A 123 -11.96 -3.58 -15.00
C PHE A 123 -12.95 -2.64 -15.68
N LYS A 124 -12.63 -1.36 -15.78
CA LYS A 124 -13.44 -0.37 -16.51
C LYS A 124 -13.68 -0.79 -17.97
N ASP A 125 -12.64 -1.23 -18.67
CA ASP A 125 -12.74 -1.63 -20.06
C ASP A 125 -13.58 -2.89 -20.25
N PHE A 126 -13.58 -3.79 -19.26
CA PHE A 126 -14.46 -4.96 -19.22
C PHE A 126 -15.91 -4.55 -18.95
N GLU A 127 -16.14 -3.68 -17.97
CA GLU A 127 -17.48 -3.21 -17.57
C GLU A 127 -18.19 -2.49 -18.71
N GLU A 128 -17.49 -1.57 -19.40
CA GLU A 128 -18.01 -0.80 -20.53
C GLU A 128 -18.04 -1.62 -21.86
N GLY A 129 -17.29 -2.70 -21.92
CA GLY A 129 -17.21 -3.56 -23.12
C GLY A 129 -18.41 -4.50 -23.26
N SER A 130 -18.59 -5.03 -24.47
CA SER A 130 -19.65 -5.99 -24.81
C SER A 130 -19.34 -7.44 -24.43
N ALA A 131 -18.12 -7.75 -23.98
CA ALA A 131 -17.71 -9.09 -23.63
C ALA A 131 -18.38 -9.57 -22.34
N ASN A 132 -18.98 -10.76 -22.36
CA ASN A 132 -19.56 -11.36 -21.15
C ASN A 132 -18.50 -11.96 -20.22
N GLU A 133 -17.33 -12.33 -20.75
CA GLU A 133 -16.20 -12.91 -20.03
C GLU A 133 -14.91 -12.20 -20.44
N SER A 134 -14.04 -11.95 -19.48
CA SER A 134 -12.69 -11.40 -19.75
C SER A 134 -11.73 -11.72 -18.62
N SER A 135 -10.43 -11.66 -18.96
CA SER A 135 -9.38 -11.59 -17.95
C SER A 135 -9.18 -10.12 -17.52
N VAL A 136 -9.32 -9.86 -16.23
CA VAL A 136 -9.07 -8.55 -15.61
C VAL A 136 -8.00 -8.67 -14.55
N VAL A 137 -7.42 -7.56 -14.16
CA VAL A 137 -6.40 -7.52 -13.12
C VAL A 137 -6.92 -6.74 -11.92
N GLY A 138 -6.54 -7.16 -10.72
CA GLY A 138 -6.88 -6.43 -9.51
C GLY A 138 -5.95 -6.72 -8.35
N THR A 139 -5.71 -5.69 -7.53
CA THR A 139 -5.07 -5.80 -6.22
C THR A 139 -6.13 -5.87 -5.15
N ILE A 140 -6.07 -6.87 -4.29
CA ILE A 140 -7.05 -7.06 -3.20
C ILE A 140 -6.92 -5.93 -2.19
N MET A 141 -8.01 -5.25 -1.92
CA MET A 141 -8.14 -4.23 -0.87
C MET A 141 -8.80 -4.77 0.39
N SER A 142 -9.79 -5.65 0.24
CA SER A 142 -10.42 -6.33 1.38
C SER A 142 -11.13 -7.59 0.93
N VAL A 143 -11.21 -8.57 1.83
CA VAL A 143 -11.94 -9.83 1.63
C VAL A 143 -13.00 -9.95 2.72
N LYS A 144 -14.27 -10.13 2.32
CA LYS A 144 -15.39 -10.32 3.24
C LYS A 144 -16.09 -11.64 2.93
N GLU A 145 -15.81 -12.65 3.74
CA GLU A 145 -16.53 -13.93 3.64
C GLU A 145 -17.92 -13.83 4.26
N LYS A 146 -18.89 -14.39 3.57
CA LYS A 146 -20.30 -14.47 3.99
C LYS A 146 -20.84 -15.87 3.71
N LYS A 147 -22.05 -16.13 4.20
CA LYS A 147 -22.80 -17.36 3.90
C LYS A 147 -24.13 -17.01 3.27
N THR A 148 -24.54 -17.78 2.28
CA THR A 148 -25.88 -17.70 1.70
C THR A 148 -26.92 -18.17 2.74
N SER A 149 -28.22 -17.95 2.46
CA SER A 149 -29.32 -18.51 3.28
C SER A 149 -29.27 -20.04 3.45
N LYS A 150 -28.64 -20.73 2.52
CA LYS A 150 -28.43 -22.20 2.55
C LYS A 150 -27.14 -22.61 3.27
N GLY A 151 -26.40 -21.66 3.84
CA GLY A 151 -25.16 -21.93 4.57
C GLY A 151 -23.90 -22.04 3.68
N THR A 152 -24.01 -21.93 2.36
CA THR A 152 -22.89 -22.02 1.42
C THR A 152 -21.99 -20.80 1.52
N PRO A 153 -20.66 -20.93 1.73
CA PRO A 153 -19.76 -19.80 1.84
C PRO A 153 -19.55 -19.12 0.47
N PHE A 154 -19.39 -17.81 0.50
CA PHE A 154 -18.94 -17.00 -0.62
C PHE A 154 -18.15 -15.81 -0.12
N ALA A 155 -17.36 -15.18 -0.95
CA ALA A 155 -16.65 -13.95 -0.60
C ALA A 155 -17.08 -12.79 -1.50
N ILE A 156 -17.15 -11.61 -0.90
CA ILE A 156 -17.16 -10.33 -1.60
C ILE A 156 -15.76 -9.78 -1.47
N ILE A 157 -15.07 -9.63 -2.58
CA ILE A 157 -13.70 -9.16 -2.60
C ILE A 157 -13.66 -7.80 -3.27
N LYS A 158 -13.11 -6.82 -2.56
CA LYS A 158 -12.88 -5.48 -3.07
C LYS A 158 -11.50 -5.43 -3.69
N PHE A 159 -11.44 -5.04 -4.94
CA PHE A 159 -10.22 -4.88 -5.73
C PHE A 159 -10.00 -3.42 -6.10
N SER A 160 -8.75 -3.08 -6.39
CA SER A 160 -8.39 -1.89 -7.15
C SER A 160 -7.52 -2.25 -8.34
N ASP A 161 -7.70 -1.55 -9.45
CA ASP A 161 -6.79 -1.55 -10.57
C ASP A 161 -6.38 -0.11 -10.92
N LEU A 162 -5.73 0.08 -12.06
CA LEU A 162 -5.30 1.40 -12.53
C LEU A 162 -6.46 2.30 -12.96
N SER A 163 -7.68 1.76 -13.08
CA SER A 163 -8.86 2.48 -13.56
C SER A 163 -9.83 2.85 -12.45
N LYS A 164 -10.09 1.94 -11.54
CA LYS A 164 -11.09 2.14 -10.46
C LYS A 164 -10.97 1.10 -9.34
N VAL A 165 -11.74 1.34 -8.29
CA VAL A 165 -12.05 0.35 -7.24
C VAL A 165 -13.36 -0.34 -7.60
N TYR A 166 -13.43 -1.66 -7.43
CA TYR A 166 -14.60 -2.49 -7.78
C TYR A 166 -14.74 -3.68 -6.84
N GLU A 167 -15.92 -4.29 -6.82
CA GLU A 167 -16.20 -5.49 -6.02
C GLU A 167 -16.59 -6.65 -6.92
N LEU A 168 -16.12 -7.85 -6.57
CA LEU A 168 -16.44 -9.09 -7.27
C LEU A 168 -16.90 -10.14 -6.28
N PHE A 169 -17.77 -11.04 -6.76
CA PHE A 169 -18.22 -12.20 -6.00
C PHE A 169 -17.38 -13.42 -6.33
N LEU A 170 -17.02 -14.15 -5.30
CA LEU A 170 -16.28 -15.41 -5.41
C LEU A 170 -17.07 -16.51 -4.68
N PHE A 171 -17.62 -17.45 -5.44
CA PHE A 171 -18.43 -18.52 -4.90
C PHE A 171 -17.61 -19.69 -4.34
N SER A 172 -18.27 -20.55 -3.58
CA SER A 172 -17.65 -21.54 -2.67
C SER A 172 -16.53 -22.39 -3.30
N GLU A 173 -16.72 -22.93 -4.46
CA GLU A 173 -15.73 -23.82 -5.09
C GLU A 173 -14.39 -23.12 -5.34
N ILE A 174 -14.46 -21.93 -5.91
CA ILE A 174 -13.26 -21.13 -6.23
C ILE A 174 -12.70 -20.49 -4.95
N LEU A 175 -13.56 -20.12 -4.00
CA LEU A 175 -13.16 -19.58 -2.72
C LEU A 175 -12.33 -20.62 -1.92
N GLU A 176 -12.79 -21.86 -1.85
CA GLU A 176 -12.07 -22.92 -1.11
C GLU A 176 -10.70 -23.21 -1.71
N LEU A 177 -10.60 -23.24 -3.02
CA LEU A 177 -9.33 -23.49 -3.74
C LEU A 177 -8.31 -22.35 -3.54
N ASN A 178 -8.77 -21.14 -3.36
CA ASN A 178 -7.90 -19.96 -3.38
C ASN A 178 -7.81 -19.21 -2.05
N ARG A 179 -8.58 -19.61 -1.01
CA ARG A 179 -8.71 -18.88 0.27
C ARG A 179 -7.37 -18.47 0.88
N SER A 180 -6.38 -19.36 0.88
CA SER A 180 -5.06 -19.09 1.47
C SER A 180 -4.23 -18.04 0.70
N GLN A 181 -4.57 -17.79 -0.55
CA GLN A 181 -3.87 -16.84 -1.41
C GLN A 181 -4.53 -15.45 -1.43
N LEU A 182 -5.81 -15.36 -1.05
CA LEU A 182 -6.59 -14.13 -1.08
C LEU A 182 -6.20 -13.22 0.09
N ILE A 183 -5.02 -12.63 0.00
CA ILE A 183 -4.43 -11.75 1.01
C ILE A 183 -4.51 -10.30 0.52
N GLU A 184 -4.90 -9.40 1.40
CA GLU A 184 -4.94 -7.94 1.12
C GLU A 184 -3.57 -7.44 0.67
N GLY A 185 -3.55 -6.56 -0.33
CA GLY A 185 -2.35 -6.04 -0.97
C GLY A 185 -1.78 -6.92 -2.09
N LYS A 186 -2.21 -8.18 -2.25
CA LYS A 186 -1.79 -9.03 -3.37
C LYS A 186 -2.58 -8.76 -4.63
N SER A 187 -1.90 -8.88 -5.78
CA SER A 187 -2.48 -8.67 -7.10
C SER A 187 -2.67 -9.99 -7.84
N PHE A 188 -3.77 -10.11 -8.55
CA PHE A 188 -4.15 -11.32 -9.30
C PHE A 188 -4.68 -10.97 -10.69
N ILE A 189 -4.54 -11.92 -11.62
CA ILE A 189 -5.31 -11.94 -12.85
C ILE A 189 -6.55 -12.81 -12.60
N LEU A 190 -7.71 -12.27 -12.90
CA LEU A 190 -9.01 -12.86 -12.61
C LEU A 190 -9.76 -13.10 -13.92
N THR A 191 -10.32 -14.27 -14.12
CA THR A 191 -11.34 -14.45 -15.14
C THR A 191 -12.69 -14.11 -14.52
N VAL A 192 -13.38 -13.15 -15.10
CA VAL A 192 -14.66 -12.63 -14.60
C VAL A 192 -15.74 -12.78 -15.67
N ILE A 193 -16.95 -13.06 -15.24
CA ILE A 193 -18.14 -13.09 -16.09
C ILE A 193 -19.18 -12.07 -15.60
N LYS A 194 -19.87 -11.45 -16.55
CA LYS A 194 -21.07 -10.63 -16.26
C LYS A 194 -22.21 -11.60 -15.97
N ASP A 195 -22.83 -11.44 -14.80
CA ASP A 195 -24.05 -12.18 -14.48
C ASP A 195 -25.22 -11.57 -15.26
N LYS A 196 -25.96 -12.39 -16.01
CA LYS A 196 -27.11 -11.95 -16.80
C LYS A 196 -28.29 -11.51 -15.92
N GLU A 197 -28.35 -12.03 -14.69
CA GLU A 197 -29.41 -11.69 -13.71
C GLU A 197 -29.01 -10.57 -12.78
N ASN A 198 -27.71 -10.25 -12.69
CA ASN A 198 -27.17 -9.28 -11.76
C ASN A 198 -26.01 -8.50 -12.41
N GLU A 199 -26.34 -7.65 -13.38
CA GLU A 199 -25.36 -6.88 -14.18
C GLU A 199 -24.44 -5.99 -13.33
N GLU A 200 -24.87 -5.64 -12.09
CA GLU A 200 -24.12 -4.78 -11.18
C GLU A 200 -22.91 -5.48 -10.52
N ASN A 201 -22.88 -6.83 -10.48
CA ASN A 201 -21.88 -7.55 -9.70
C ASN A 201 -21.28 -8.75 -10.45
N PRO A 202 -20.23 -8.54 -11.25
CA PRO A 202 -19.55 -9.62 -11.95
C PRO A 202 -18.96 -10.66 -11.00
N THR A 203 -18.97 -11.91 -11.46
CA THR A 203 -18.50 -13.07 -10.69
C THR A 203 -17.12 -13.53 -11.15
N ILE A 204 -16.26 -13.88 -10.21
CA ILE A 204 -14.96 -14.50 -10.50
C ILE A 204 -15.19 -15.99 -10.80
N THR A 205 -14.75 -16.45 -11.96
CA THR A 205 -14.78 -17.86 -12.35
C THR A 205 -13.42 -18.53 -12.23
N LYS A 206 -12.34 -17.75 -12.25
CA LYS A 206 -10.97 -18.25 -12.09
C LYS A 206 -10.08 -17.20 -11.45
N VAL A 207 -9.23 -17.63 -10.54
CA VAL A 207 -8.13 -16.85 -9.98
C VAL A 207 -6.83 -17.41 -10.52
N SER A 208 -6.01 -16.57 -11.12
CA SER A 208 -4.71 -16.95 -11.64
C SER A 208 -3.63 -16.10 -11.02
N ASN A 209 -2.55 -16.73 -10.62
CA ASN A 209 -1.36 -16.03 -10.15
C ASN A 209 -0.51 -15.57 -11.34
N TRP A 210 0.35 -14.60 -11.12
CA TRP A 210 1.31 -14.13 -12.13
C TRP A 210 2.24 -15.25 -12.62
N THR A 211 2.52 -16.25 -11.77
CA THR A 211 3.31 -17.43 -12.10
C THR A 211 2.68 -18.28 -13.18
N ASP A 212 1.35 -18.30 -13.30
CA ASP A 212 0.61 -19.04 -14.34
C ASP A 212 0.87 -18.45 -15.74
N TYR A 213 1.32 -17.19 -15.79
CA TYR A 213 1.72 -16.47 -17.00
C TYR A 213 3.24 -16.40 -17.17
N GLY A 214 4.00 -17.27 -16.48
CA GLY A 214 5.46 -17.31 -16.55
C GLY A 214 6.17 -16.25 -15.72
N TRP A 215 5.44 -15.50 -14.91
CA TRP A 215 6.01 -14.50 -14.01
C TRP A 215 6.45 -15.15 -12.71
N ARG A 216 7.73 -14.99 -12.34
CA ARG A 216 8.25 -15.34 -11.01
C ARG A 216 8.38 -14.07 -10.20
N ASP A 217 8.03 -14.16 -8.90
CA ASP A 217 8.12 -13.01 -7.98
C ASP A 217 9.46 -12.28 -8.10
N SER A 218 9.43 -10.97 -7.97
CA SER A 218 10.51 -10.01 -8.22
C SER A 218 11.82 -10.26 -7.48
N HIS A 219 11.87 -11.17 -6.51
CA HIS A 219 13.12 -11.62 -5.88
C HIS A 219 14.02 -12.43 -6.82
N ASN A 220 13.53 -12.89 -7.98
CA ASN A 220 14.29 -13.65 -8.99
C ASN A 220 14.41 -12.93 -10.34
N PHE A 221 14.11 -11.62 -10.40
CA PHE A 221 14.17 -10.86 -11.65
C PHE A 221 15.60 -10.73 -12.24
N ARG A 222 16.62 -10.80 -11.39
CA ARG A 222 18.02 -10.76 -11.82
C ARG A 222 18.47 -11.98 -12.66
N ASP A 223 17.78 -13.11 -12.52
CA ASP A 223 18.19 -14.36 -13.20
C ASP A 223 17.66 -14.49 -14.64
N TYR A 224 16.72 -13.63 -15.06
CA TYR A 224 16.09 -13.75 -16.40
C TYR A 224 16.56 -12.71 -17.41
N PHE A 225 17.01 -11.56 -16.97
CA PHE A 225 17.65 -10.56 -17.80
C PHE A 225 19.08 -10.44 -17.34
N GLY A 226 19.93 -11.39 -17.83
CA GLY A 226 21.37 -11.29 -17.67
C GLY A 226 21.83 -9.89 -18.03
N ASP A 227 22.82 -9.41 -17.28
CA ASP A 227 23.43 -8.09 -17.44
C ASP A 227 23.50 -7.70 -18.93
N ALA A 228 22.58 -6.83 -19.34
CA ALA A 228 22.71 -6.16 -20.62
C ALA A 228 23.76 -5.07 -20.43
N ASN A 229 25.00 -5.39 -20.86
CA ASN A 229 26.06 -4.43 -21.06
C ASN A 229 25.64 -3.28 -21.96
#